data_280b863dbcd6286213b3d4bea950fe29
#
_entry.id   280b863dbcd6286213b3d4bea950fe29
#
_cell.length_a   1.000
_cell.length_b   1.000
_cell.length_c   1.000
_cell.angle_alpha   90.00
_cell.angle_beta   90.00
_cell.angle_gamma   90.00
#
_symmetry.space_group_name_H-M   'P 1'
#
loop_
_entity.id
_entity.type
_entity.pdbx_description
1 polymer ?
#
loop_
_entity_poly.entity_id
_entity_poly.type
_entity_poly.pdbx_seq_one_letter_code
_entity_poly.pdbx_strand_id
1 'polypeptide(L)'
;THDRCGTTVEPLIKQQWFVKMEELAKPAIEALKSGELKFVPERFDKIYLHWLENIKDWCISRQIWWGHRIPAYYCDECGEFVVDRHAPEKCPHCGCTHFTQDEDTLDTWFSSALWPFSTLGWPDKTEDLDYFYPTDVLVTGYDIIFFWVIRMVFSGYEHTGKAPFNTVLIHGLVRDSQGRKMSKSLGNGIDPLEIIDKYGADALRLTLITGNAPVSYTHLRA
;
A
#
# COMPACT_ATOMS: atom_id res chain seq x y z
N THR A 1 13.88 1.27 21.14
CA THR A 1 13.92 -0.21 21.05
C THR A 1 13.01 -0.67 19.91
N HIS A 2 13.36 -1.78 19.29
CA HIS A 2 12.54 -2.42 18.27
C HIS A 2 11.31 -3.09 18.93
N ASP A 3 10.12 -2.83 18.41
CA ASP A 3 8.84 -3.25 19.03
C ASP A 3 8.60 -4.78 19.03
N ARG A 4 9.25 -5.54 18.14
CA ARG A 4 9.13 -7.01 18.12
C ARG A 4 10.12 -7.73 19.01
N CYS A 5 11.36 -7.30 19.07
CA CYS A 5 12.43 -8.02 19.78
C CYS A 5 13.02 -7.27 20.97
N GLY A 6 12.59 -6.02 21.23
CA GLY A 6 13.08 -5.21 22.33
C GLY A 6 14.55 -4.76 22.23
N THR A 7 15.23 -5.08 21.12
CA THR A 7 16.62 -4.72 20.91
C THR A 7 16.78 -3.22 20.69
N THR A 8 17.89 -2.65 21.11
CA THR A 8 18.21 -1.24 20.84
C THR A 8 18.39 -1.04 19.32
N VAL A 9 17.70 -0.03 18.78
CA VAL A 9 17.84 0.34 17.37
C VAL A 9 19.01 1.31 17.24
N GLU A 10 19.94 1.00 16.36
CA GLU A 10 21.10 1.84 16.04
C GLU A 10 20.97 2.35 14.60
N PRO A 11 21.27 3.66 14.35
CA PRO A 11 21.22 4.20 13.01
C PRO A 11 22.38 3.64 12.18
N LEU A 12 22.07 3.16 10.98
CA LEU A 12 23.04 2.65 10.01
C LEU A 12 22.82 3.33 8.66
N ILE A 13 23.87 3.91 8.11
CA ILE A 13 23.86 4.49 6.75
C ILE A 13 24.09 3.35 5.76
N LYS A 14 23.11 3.15 4.86
CA LYS A 14 23.16 2.15 3.79
C LYS A 14 22.62 2.76 2.52
N GLN A 15 23.09 2.30 1.36
CA GLN A 15 22.46 2.62 0.08
C GLN A 15 21.04 2.08 0.06
N GLN A 16 20.12 2.85 -0.47
CA GLN A 16 18.70 2.52 -0.54
C GLN A 16 18.13 2.94 -1.89
N TRP A 17 17.09 2.22 -2.33
CA TRP A 17 16.33 2.59 -3.50
C TRP A 17 15.19 3.53 -3.10
N PHE A 18 15.05 4.62 -3.88
CA PHE A 18 14.01 5.63 -3.65
C PHE A 18 13.21 5.87 -4.93
N VAL A 19 11.92 6.09 -4.77
CA VAL A 19 11.04 6.64 -5.80
C VAL A 19 10.92 8.15 -5.56
N LYS A 20 11.17 8.95 -6.59
CA LYS A 20 10.94 10.40 -6.58
C LYS A 20 9.45 10.67 -6.62
N MET A 21 8.91 11.25 -5.55
CA MET A 21 7.47 11.35 -5.35
C MET A 21 6.84 12.66 -5.83
N GLU A 22 7.62 13.71 -6.02
CA GLU A 22 7.11 15.05 -6.32
C GLU A 22 6.21 15.07 -7.58
N GLU A 23 6.68 14.50 -8.68
CA GLU A 23 5.91 14.45 -9.94
C GLU A 23 4.72 13.49 -9.84
N LEU A 24 4.88 12.36 -9.16
CA LEU A 24 3.82 11.36 -8.98
C LEU A 24 2.68 11.87 -8.08
N ALA A 25 2.96 12.81 -7.18
CA ALA A 25 1.95 13.39 -6.32
C ALA A 25 1.01 14.38 -7.04
N LYS A 26 1.47 15.03 -8.09
CA LYS A 26 0.70 16.06 -8.80
C LYS A 26 -0.65 15.57 -9.32
N PRO A 27 -0.72 14.49 -10.13
CA PRO A 27 -2.00 13.98 -10.60
C PRO A 27 -2.90 13.48 -9.46
N ALA A 28 -2.32 12.94 -8.38
CA ALA A 28 -3.09 12.50 -7.22
C ALA A 28 -3.73 13.69 -6.46
N ILE A 29 -3.05 14.82 -6.35
CA ILE A 29 -3.60 16.06 -5.78
C ILE A 29 -4.72 16.60 -6.67
N GLU A 30 -4.50 16.62 -7.97
CA GLU A 30 -5.47 17.15 -8.94
C GLU A 30 -6.73 16.30 -9.00
N ALA A 31 -6.63 14.98 -8.88
CA ALA A 31 -7.77 14.07 -8.82
C ALA A 31 -8.76 14.42 -7.71
N LEU A 32 -8.26 14.80 -6.52
CA LEU A 32 -9.12 15.23 -5.43
C LEU A 32 -9.69 16.64 -5.68
N LYS A 33 -8.87 17.58 -6.16
CA LYS A 33 -9.28 18.97 -6.40
C LYS A 33 -10.32 19.08 -7.51
N SER A 34 -10.22 18.28 -8.55
CA SER A 34 -11.19 18.21 -9.64
C SER A 34 -12.49 17.47 -9.27
N GLY A 35 -12.48 16.70 -8.19
CA GLY A 35 -13.59 15.86 -7.78
C GLY A 35 -13.66 14.51 -8.51
N GLU A 36 -12.65 14.12 -9.28
CA GLU A 36 -12.49 12.79 -9.86
C GLU A 36 -12.35 11.73 -8.75
N LEU A 37 -11.63 12.07 -7.67
CA LEU A 37 -11.52 11.28 -6.45
C LEU A 37 -12.25 11.96 -5.30
N LYS A 38 -13.00 11.19 -4.49
CA LYS A 38 -13.76 11.70 -3.33
C LYS A 38 -13.54 10.80 -2.13
N PHE A 39 -13.47 11.39 -0.94
CA PHE A 39 -13.52 10.64 0.31
C PHE A 39 -14.89 10.73 0.98
N VAL A 40 -15.31 9.62 1.54
CA VAL A 40 -16.50 9.55 2.38
C VAL A 40 -16.07 8.99 3.74
N PRO A 41 -16.15 9.81 4.81
CA PRO A 41 -16.56 11.22 4.85
C PRO A 41 -15.47 12.19 4.34
N GLU A 42 -15.89 13.33 3.80
CA GLU A 42 -15.06 14.38 3.17
C GLU A 42 -13.92 14.93 4.07
N ARG A 43 -14.08 14.83 5.39
CA ARG A 43 -13.01 15.28 6.32
C ARG A 43 -11.64 14.63 6.07
N PHE A 44 -11.58 13.48 5.42
CA PHE A 44 -10.34 12.78 5.08
C PHE A 44 -9.62 13.38 3.88
N ASP A 45 -10.26 14.25 3.11
CA ASP A 45 -9.62 15.02 2.02
C ASP A 45 -8.41 15.81 2.54
N LYS A 46 -8.58 16.44 3.72
CA LYS A 46 -7.50 17.21 4.36
C LYS A 46 -6.30 16.34 4.72
N ILE A 47 -6.54 15.12 5.18
CA ILE A 47 -5.47 14.18 5.53
C ILE A 47 -4.75 13.71 4.26
N TYR A 48 -5.50 13.37 3.22
CA TYR A 48 -4.95 12.96 1.94
C TYR A 48 -4.10 14.05 1.31
N LEU A 49 -4.61 15.29 1.22
CA LEU A 49 -3.85 16.44 0.70
C LEU A 49 -2.62 16.75 1.52
N HIS A 50 -2.75 16.75 2.87
CA HIS A 50 -1.60 17.02 3.75
C HIS A 50 -0.42 16.07 3.47
N TRP A 51 -0.69 14.79 3.27
CA TRP A 51 0.35 13.82 2.95
C TRP A 51 0.97 14.06 1.57
N LEU A 52 0.19 14.38 0.57
CA LEU A 52 0.66 14.61 -0.79
C LEU A 52 1.43 15.94 -0.94
N GLU A 53 0.95 17.00 -0.31
CA GLU A 53 1.60 18.32 -0.36
C GLU A 53 2.93 18.35 0.41
N ASN A 54 3.11 17.45 1.37
CA ASN A 54 4.34 17.31 2.15
C ASN A 54 5.10 16.01 1.84
N ILE A 55 4.84 15.40 0.69
CA ILE A 55 5.39 14.10 0.36
C ILE A 55 6.92 14.15 0.25
N LYS A 56 7.57 13.11 0.74
CA LYS A 56 9.01 12.89 0.59
C LYS A 56 9.25 11.67 -0.29
N ASP A 57 10.43 11.60 -0.86
CA ASP A 57 10.85 10.45 -1.64
C ASP A 57 10.67 9.16 -0.84
N TRP A 58 10.12 8.17 -1.50
CA TRP A 58 9.75 6.90 -0.87
C TRP A 58 10.88 5.89 -0.96
N CYS A 59 11.46 5.55 0.18
CA CYS A 59 12.39 4.43 0.26
C CYS A 59 11.63 3.11 0.05
N ILE A 60 11.96 2.41 -1.03
CA ILE A 60 11.28 1.17 -1.45
C ILE A 60 12.05 -0.10 -1.14
N SER A 61 13.33 -0.01 -0.75
CA SER A 61 14.15 -1.17 -0.42
C SER A 61 14.00 -1.58 1.04
N ARG A 62 13.99 -2.90 1.27
CA ARG A 62 13.92 -3.53 2.60
C ARG A 62 14.98 -4.62 2.71
N GLN A 63 15.69 -4.63 3.83
CA GLN A 63 16.70 -5.62 4.16
C GLN A 63 16.04 -6.80 4.89
N ILE A 64 15.14 -7.47 4.21
CA ILE A 64 14.42 -8.65 4.73
C ILE A 64 14.56 -9.80 3.74
N TRP A 65 14.58 -11.00 4.25
CA TRP A 65 14.75 -12.19 3.42
C TRP A 65 13.51 -12.55 2.60
N TRP A 66 12.32 -12.29 3.14
CA TRP A 66 11.06 -12.63 2.49
C TRP A 66 10.44 -11.40 1.81
N GLY A 67 10.27 -11.47 0.50
CA GLY A 67 9.66 -10.40 -0.28
C GLY A 67 10.02 -10.48 -1.77
N HIS A 68 9.54 -9.53 -2.55
CA HIS A 68 9.90 -9.40 -3.96
C HIS A 68 11.29 -8.77 -4.06
N ARG A 69 12.24 -9.52 -4.55
CA ARG A 69 13.63 -9.05 -4.72
C ARG A 69 13.68 -7.94 -5.76
N ILE A 70 14.47 -6.89 -5.48
CA ILE A 70 14.64 -5.78 -6.40
C ILE A 70 15.27 -6.27 -7.71
N PRO A 71 14.65 -5.98 -8.87
CA PRO A 71 15.11 -6.47 -10.17
C PRO A 71 16.24 -5.62 -10.74
N ALA A 72 17.26 -5.32 -9.92
CA ALA A 72 18.47 -4.61 -10.30
C ALA A 72 19.65 -5.58 -10.29
N TYR A 73 20.45 -5.55 -11.34
CA TYR A 73 21.57 -6.44 -11.57
C TYR A 73 22.83 -5.61 -11.73
N TYR A 74 23.77 -5.74 -10.80
CA TYR A 74 25.05 -5.04 -10.80
C TYR A 74 26.07 -5.85 -11.60
N CYS A 75 26.76 -5.20 -12.52
CA CYS A 75 27.85 -5.81 -13.27
C CYS A 75 29.05 -6.04 -12.33
N ASP A 76 29.55 -7.28 -12.27
CA ASP A 76 30.65 -7.64 -11.36
C ASP A 76 32.01 -7.01 -11.77
N GLU A 77 32.14 -6.52 -13.02
CA GLU A 77 33.40 -5.88 -13.48
C GLU A 77 33.36 -4.35 -13.36
N CYS A 78 32.31 -3.68 -13.85
CA CYS A 78 32.27 -2.21 -13.87
C CYS A 78 31.41 -1.58 -12.76
N GLY A 79 30.63 -2.36 -12.02
CA GLY A 79 29.77 -1.88 -10.95
C GLY A 79 28.51 -1.15 -11.40
N GLU A 80 28.32 -0.93 -12.71
CA GLU A 80 27.09 -0.35 -13.27
C GLU A 80 25.93 -1.33 -13.13
N PHE A 81 24.71 -0.83 -13.03
CA PHE A 81 23.55 -1.68 -12.85
C PHE A 81 22.53 -1.54 -13.99
N VAL A 82 21.77 -2.60 -14.18
CA VAL A 82 20.64 -2.66 -15.11
C VAL A 82 19.40 -3.11 -14.34
N VAL A 83 18.26 -2.46 -14.59
CA VAL A 83 16.97 -2.87 -14.05
C VAL A 83 16.20 -3.60 -15.14
N ASP A 84 15.96 -4.90 -14.92
CA ASP A 84 15.25 -5.75 -15.89
C ASP A 84 14.55 -6.91 -15.14
N ARG A 85 13.64 -7.61 -15.82
CA ARG A 85 12.98 -8.82 -15.30
C ARG A 85 13.98 -9.97 -15.05
N HIS A 86 15.03 -10.02 -15.86
CA HIS A 86 16.07 -11.04 -15.81
C HIS A 86 17.45 -10.39 -15.92
N ALA A 87 18.47 -11.07 -15.43
CA ALA A 87 19.85 -10.64 -15.65
C ALA A 87 20.13 -10.49 -17.14
N PRO A 88 20.71 -9.36 -17.60
CA PRO A 88 21.03 -9.18 -19.00
C PRO A 88 22.12 -10.18 -19.43
N GLU A 89 22.13 -10.56 -20.70
CA GLU A 89 23.16 -11.45 -21.24
C GLU A 89 24.56 -10.81 -21.21
N LYS A 90 24.62 -9.49 -21.43
CA LYS A 90 25.85 -8.71 -21.45
C LYS A 90 25.65 -7.34 -20.84
N CYS A 91 26.62 -6.86 -20.12
CA CYS A 91 26.64 -5.49 -19.61
C CYS A 91 26.69 -4.48 -20.79
N PRO A 92 25.78 -3.53 -20.86
CA PRO A 92 25.77 -2.54 -21.92
C PRO A 92 26.97 -1.59 -21.86
N HIS A 93 27.68 -1.51 -20.73
CA HIS A 93 28.79 -0.60 -20.53
C HIS A 93 30.18 -1.27 -20.81
N CYS A 94 30.39 -2.51 -20.37
CA CYS A 94 31.71 -3.17 -20.50
C CYS A 94 31.67 -4.53 -21.21
N GLY A 95 30.46 -5.06 -21.50
CA GLY A 95 30.31 -6.35 -22.19
C GLY A 95 30.47 -7.58 -21.28
N CYS A 96 30.69 -7.42 -19.97
CA CYS A 96 30.74 -8.52 -19.00
C CYS A 96 29.43 -9.30 -18.99
N THR A 97 29.48 -10.60 -18.71
CA THR A 97 28.34 -11.51 -18.63
C THR A 97 27.97 -11.93 -17.22
N HIS A 98 28.72 -11.42 -16.22
CA HIS A 98 28.50 -11.77 -14.82
C HIS A 98 27.84 -10.61 -14.08
N PHE A 99 26.77 -10.94 -13.35
CA PHE A 99 25.96 -9.98 -12.62
C PHE A 99 25.55 -10.52 -11.26
N THR A 100 25.58 -9.63 -10.28
CA THR A 100 25.00 -9.88 -8.96
C THR A 100 23.70 -9.11 -8.81
N GLN A 101 22.59 -9.81 -8.55
CA GLN A 101 21.29 -9.16 -8.30
C GLN A 101 21.29 -8.51 -6.93
N ASP A 102 20.63 -7.35 -6.82
CA ASP A 102 20.40 -6.66 -5.55
C ASP A 102 19.80 -7.61 -4.49
N GLU A 103 20.35 -7.58 -3.27
CA GLU A 103 19.91 -8.47 -2.18
C GLU A 103 18.65 -7.96 -1.47
N ASP A 104 18.35 -6.66 -1.59
CA ASP A 104 17.19 -6.05 -0.94
C ASP A 104 15.89 -6.47 -1.63
N THR A 105 14.80 -6.41 -0.87
CA THR A 105 13.44 -6.66 -1.35
C THR A 105 12.65 -5.37 -1.44
N LEU A 106 11.62 -5.35 -2.26
CA LEU A 106 10.70 -4.23 -2.36
C LEU A 106 9.81 -4.11 -1.12
N ASP A 107 9.52 -2.88 -0.72
CA ASP A 107 8.48 -2.57 0.26
C ASP A 107 7.16 -3.25 -0.12
N THR A 108 6.49 -3.87 0.84
CA THR A 108 5.22 -4.56 0.61
C THR A 108 4.16 -3.67 -0.04
N TRP A 109 4.21 -2.36 0.26
CA TRP A 109 3.30 -1.39 -0.33
C TRP A 109 3.56 -1.08 -1.80
N PHE A 110 4.72 -1.48 -2.32
CA PHE A 110 5.05 -1.31 -3.74
C PHE A 110 4.15 -2.18 -4.62
N SER A 111 4.08 -3.46 -4.33
CA SER A 111 3.17 -4.38 -5.03
C SER A 111 1.71 -4.15 -4.66
N SER A 112 1.41 -3.80 -3.40
CA SER A 112 0.05 -3.49 -2.95
C SER A 112 -0.57 -2.29 -3.69
N ALA A 113 0.26 -1.35 -4.15
CA ALA A 113 -0.19 -0.21 -4.94
C ALA A 113 -0.72 -0.59 -6.34
N LEU A 114 -0.32 -1.75 -6.85
CA LEU A 114 -0.73 -2.24 -8.17
C LEU A 114 -2.08 -2.99 -8.13
N TRP A 115 -2.60 -3.28 -6.94
CA TRP A 115 -3.77 -4.15 -6.75
C TRP A 115 -4.98 -3.80 -7.63
N PRO A 116 -5.41 -2.53 -7.80
CA PRO A 116 -6.61 -2.19 -8.55
C PRO A 116 -6.60 -2.64 -10.01
N PHE A 117 -5.43 -2.79 -10.61
CA PHE A 117 -5.28 -3.14 -12.03
C PHE A 117 -4.49 -4.44 -12.24
N SER A 118 -3.56 -4.80 -11.36
CA SER A 118 -2.78 -6.04 -11.51
C SER A 118 -3.63 -7.29 -11.33
N THR A 119 -4.64 -7.26 -10.46
CA THR A 119 -5.59 -8.37 -10.27
C THR A 119 -6.54 -8.59 -11.45
N LEU A 120 -6.65 -7.58 -12.32
CA LEU A 120 -7.45 -7.63 -13.54
C LEU A 120 -6.62 -8.00 -14.78
N GLY A 121 -5.35 -8.39 -14.58
CA GLY A 121 -4.48 -8.90 -15.63
C GLY A 121 -3.45 -7.91 -16.18
N TRP A 122 -3.41 -6.65 -15.69
CA TRP A 122 -2.34 -5.73 -16.10
C TRP A 122 -0.94 -6.36 -15.85
N PRO A 123 0.04 -6.22 -16.76
CA PRO A 123 0.12 -5.27 -17.88
C PRO A 123 -0.54 -5.73 -19.19
N ASP A 124 -1.13 -6.91 -19.23
CA ASP A 124 -1.81 -7.40 -20.42
C ASP A 124 -3.16 -6.68 -20.60
N LYS A 125 -3.62 -6.59 -21.85
CA LYS A 125 -4.96 -6.11 -22.14
C LYS A 125 -5.95 -7.27 -21.99
N THR A 126 -6.77 -7.22 -20.95
CA THR A 126 -7.77 -8.23 -20.68
C THR A 126 -9.18 -7.62 -20.71
N GLU A 127 -10.19 -8.45 -20.98
CA GLU A 127 -11.60 -8.03 -20.91
C GLU A 127 -11.98 -7.52 -19.51
N ASP A 128 -11.45 -8.18 -18.46
CA ASP A 128 -11.69 -7.77 -17.07
C ASP A 128 -11.10 -6.38 -16.76
N LEU A 129 -9.89 -6.11 -17.26
CA LEU A 129 -9.26 -4.79 -17.07
C LEU A 129 -10.05 -3.70 -17.80
N ASP A 130 -10.50 -3.96 -19.02
CA ASP A 130 -11.25 -3.00 -19.82
C ASP A 130 -12.66 -2.73 -19.21
N TYR A 131 -13.26 -3.72 -18.55
CA TYR A 131 -14.60 -3.62 -17.98
C TYR A 131 -14.61 -3.09 -16.54
N PHE A 132 -13.71 -3.58 -15.68
CA PHE A 132 -13.77 -3.28 -14.23
C PHE A 132 -12.84 -2.14 -13.79
N TYR A 133 -11.92 -1.69 -14.63
CA TYR A 133 -10.99 -0.60 -14.27
C TYR A 133 -11.30 0.68 -15.06
N PRO A 134 -11.41 1.86 -14.41
CA PRO A 134 -11.36 2.10 -12.95
C PRO A 134 -12.54 1.50 -12.20
N THR A 135 -12.33 1.17 -10.91
CA THR A 135 -13.42 0.72 -10.03
C THR A 135 -14.20 1.91 -9.45
N ASP A 136 -15.38 1.64 -8.86
CA ASP A 136 -16.21 2.71 -8.30
C ASP A 136 -15.78 3.09 -6.89
N VAL A 137 -15.68 2.12 -5.98
CA VAL A 137 -15.50 2.37 -4.54
C VAL A 137 -14.38 1.52 -3.96
N LEU A 138 -13.41 2.19 -3.33
CA LEU A 138 -12.46 1.56 -2.42
C LEU A 138 -12.96 1.71 -0.98
N VAL A 139 -13.02 0.61 -0.23
CA VAL A 139 -13.37 0.63 1.20
C VAL A 139 -12.14 0.30 2.02
N THR A 140 -11.74 1.18 2.95
CA THR A 140 -10.53 0.99 3.74
C THR A 140 -10.56 1.74 5.08
N GLY A 141 -9.63 1.43 5.98
CA GLY A 141 -9.39 2.18 7.20
C GLY A 141 -8.59 3.47 6.96
N TYR A 142 -8.79 4.46 7.81
CA TYR A 142 -8.11 5.75 7.71
C TYR A 142 -6.58 5.66 7.94
N ASP A 143 -6.13 4.65 8.66
CA ASP A 143 -4.73 4.44 9.04
C ASP A 143 -3.81 4.07 7.88
N ILE A 144 -4.37 3.65 6.75
CA ILE A 144 -3.61 3.30 5.55
C ILE A 144 -3.91 4.21 4.35
N ILE A 145 -4.47 5.39 4.56
CA ILE A 145 -4.64 6.39 3.49
C ILE A 145 -3.29 6.69 2.84
N PHE A 146 -2.26 6.99 3.64
CA PHE A 146 -0.91 7.25 3.13
C PHE A 146 -0.26 6.01 2.51
N PHE A 147 -0.32 4.88 3.19
CA PHE A 147 0.42 3.69 2.79
C PHE A 147 -0.19 2.96 1.60
N TRP A 148 -1.51 3.05 1.42
CA TRP A 148 -2.20 2.26 0.41
C TRP A 148 -3.00 3.13 -0.58
N VAL A 149 -3.90 3.98 -0.09
CA VAL A 149 -4.76 4.78 -0.99
C VAL A 149 -3.93 5.68 -1.90
N ILE A 150 -3.06 6.52 -1.32
CA ILE A 150 -2.20 7.43 -2.08
C ILE A 150 -1.34 6.67 -3.08
N ARG A 151 -0.78 5.53 -2.66
CA ARG A 151 0.08 4.71 -3.52
C ARG A 151 -0.67 4.07 -4.67
N MET A 152 -1.89 3.60 -4.46
CA MET A 152 -2.74 3.12 -5.55
C MET A 152 -3.09 4.23 -6.53
N VAL A 153 -3.39 5.43 -6.04
CA VAL A 153 -3.79 6.56 -6.89
C VAL A 153 -2.64 6.98 -7.81
N PHE A 154 -1.44 7.27 -7.26
CA PHE A 154 -0.34 7.66 -8.13
C PHE A 154 0.13 6.52 -9.05
N SER A 155 0.10 5.26 -8.58
CA SER A 155 0.43 4.11 -9.43
C SER A 155 -0.59 3.93 -10.56
N GLY A 156 -1.87 4.16 -10.28
CA GLY A 156 -2.91 4.16 -11.32
C GLY A 156 -2.62 5.16 -12.42
N TYR A 157 -2.33 6.41 -12.07
CA TYR A 157 -1.97 7.43 -13.05
C TYR A 157 -0.71 7.10 -13.82
N GLU A 158 0.35 6.66 -13.14
CA GLU A 158 1.63 6.35 -13.76
C GLU A 158 1.53 5.19 -14.76
N HIS A 159 0.78 4.14 -14.43
CA HIS A 159 0.75 2.93 -15.25
C HIS A 159 -0.42 2.86 -16.24
N THR A 160 -1.53 3.54 -15.95
CA THR A 160 -2.76 3.45 -16.75
C THR A 160 -3.28 4.81 -17.25
N GLY A 161 -2.74 5.90 -16.72
CA GLY A 161 -3.21 7.27 -17.03
C GLY A 161 -4.55 7.64 -16.39
N LYS A 162 -5.07 6.83 -15.45
CA LYS A 162 -6.39 7.03 -14.84
C LYS A 162 -6.33 6.83 -13.32
N ALA A 163 -7.24 7.52 -12.60
CA ALA A 163 -7.49 7.20 -11.20
C ALA A 163 -8.00 5.76 -11.07
N PRO A 164 -7.56 5.00 -10.06
CA PRO A 164 -7.96 3.59 -9.92
C PRO A 164 -9.39 3.40 -9.41
N PHE A 165 -9.96 4.40 -8.78
CA PHE A 165 -11.33 4.45 -8.22
C PHE A 165 -11.75 5.90 -8.05
N ASN A 166 -13.08 6.14 -8.03
CA ASN A 166 -13.62 7.49 -7.86
C ASN A 166 -14.01 7.83 -6.41
N THR A 167 -14.28 6.84 -5.57
CA THR A 167 -14.73 7.05 -4.19
C THR A 167 -13.92 6.20 -3.21
N VAL A 168 -13.44 6.83 -2.14
CA VAL A 168 -12.79 6.15 -1.00
C VAL A 168 -13.71 6.24 0.21
N LEU A 169 -14.31 5.12 0.58
CA LEU A 169 -15.14 4.99 1.77
C LEU A 169 -14.28 4.58 2.96
N ILE A 170 -14.17 5.47 3.94
CA ILE A 170 -13.38 5.24 5.14
C ILE A 170 -14.24 4.70 6.26
N HIS A 171 -13.94 3.50 6.72
CA HIS A 171 -14.57 2.89 7.89
C HIS A 171 -13.76 3.10 9.17
N GLY A 172 -14.42 2.92 10.32
CA GLY A 172 -13.77 2.93 11.63
C GLY A 172 -12.91 1.70 11.85
N LEU A 173 -11.89 1.82 12.71
CA LEU A 173 -11.09 0.66 13.14
C LEU A 173 -11.77 -0.03 14.32
N VAL A 174 -11.83 -1.36 14.27
CA VAL A 174 -12.34 -2.16 15.38
C VAL A 174 -11.33 -2.16 16.52
N ARG A 175 -11.80 -1.87 17.73
CA ARG A 175 -11.00 -1.78 18.95
C ARG A 175 -11.50 -2.76 20.01
N ASP A 176 -10.59 -3.17 20.86
CA ASP A 176 -10.93 -4.00 22.04
C ASP A 176 -11.66 -3.19 23.11
N SER A 177 -12.09 -3.86 24.18
CA SER A 177 -12.79 -3.26 25.32
C SER A 177 -12.00 -2.16 26.05
N GLN A 178 -10.68 -2.11 25.85
CA GLN A 178 -9.80 -1.09 26.42
C GLN A 178 -9.51 0.05 25.42
N GLY A 179 -10.16 0.03 24.26
CA GLY A 179 -9.98 1.05 23.21
C GLY A 179 -8.69 0.89 22.37
N ARG A 180 -7.97 -0.23 22.51
CA ARG A 180 -6.74 -0.49 21.73
C ARG A 180 -7.11 -1.07 20.38
N LYS A 181 -6.34 -0.69 19.34
CA LYS A 181 -6.46 -1.31 18.01
C LYS A 181 -6.20 -2.82 18.13
N MET A 182 -7.10 -3.63 17.57
CA MET A 182 -6.88 -5.07 17.49
C MET A 182 -5.72 -5.39 16.55
N SER A 183 -4.79 -6.22 17.02
CA SER A 183 -3.64 -6.69 16.25
C SER A 183 -3.23 -8.10 16.61
N LYS A 184 -2.66 -8.82 15.65
CA LYS A 184 -2.15 -10.19 15.87
C LYS A 184 -1.04 -10.22 16.92
N SER A 185 -0.21 -9.18 16.99
CA SER A 185 0.91 -9.08 17.94
C SER A 185 0.46 -8.86 19.37
N LEU A 186 -0.69 -8.23 19.60
CA LEU A 186 -1.27 -8.03 20.93
C LEU A 186 -2.16 -9.21 21.38
N GLY A 187 -2.53 -10.11 20.46
CA GLY A 187 -3.44 -11.22 20.76
C GLY A 187 -4.83 -10.78 21.23
N ASN A 188 -5.23 -9.54 20.95
CA ASN A 188 -6.50 -8.94 21.37
C ASN A 188 -7.58 -8.97 20.26
N GLY A 189 -7.37 -9.77 19.23
CA GLY A 189 -8.37 -9.99 18.18
C GLY A 189 -9.54 -10.83 18.71
N ILE A 190 -10.75 -10.50 18.27
CA ILE A 190 -11.94 -11.29 18.53
C ILE A 190 -12.20 -12.15 17.30
N ASP A 191 -12.33 -13.46 17.49
CA ASP A 191 -12.70 -14.34 16.40
C ASP A 191 -14.18 -14.10 16.02
N PRO A 192 -14.49 -13.70 14.79
CA PRO A 192 -15.86 -13.49 14.36
C PRO A 192 -16.72 -14.77 14.45
N LEU A 193 -16.14 -15.96 14.33
CA LEU A 193 -16.87 -17.21 14.44
C LEU A 193 -17.38 -17.45 15.88
N GLU A 194 -16.57 -17.14 16.90
CA GLU A 194 -17.02 -17.19 18.29
C GLU A 194 -18.20 -16.26 18.56
N ILE A 195 -18.19 -15.08 17.96
CA ILE A 195 -19.31 -14.12 18.07
C ILE A 195 -20.55 -14.64 17.34
N ILE A 196 -20.38 -15.25 16.17
CA ILE A 196 -21.47 -15.85 15.40
C ILE A 196 -22.12 -17.00 16.18
N ASP A 197 -21.33 -17.86 16.77
CA ASP A 197 -21.82 -19.00 17.58
C ASP A 197 -22.59 -18.53 18.80
N LYS A 198 -22.18 -17.41 19.40
CA LYS A 198 -22.79 -16.87 20.63
C LYS A 198 -24.01 -16.00 20.38
N TYR A 199 -24.00 -15.18 19.32
CA TYR A 199 -25.01 -14.14 19.10
C TYR A 199 -25.72 -14.24 17.74
N GLY A 200 -25.24 -15.08 16.85
CA GLY A 200 -25.72 -15.20 15.47
C GLY A 200 -25.02 -14.27 14.47
N ALA A 201 -24.98 -14.70 13.23
CA ALA A 201 -24.34 -13.97 12.14
C ALA A 201 -24.98 -12.60 11.86
N ASP A 202 -26.31 -12.52 11.98
CA ASP A 202 -27.03 -11.27 11.71
C ASP A 202 -26.74 -10.20 12.76
N ALA A 203 -26.59 -10.59 14.03
CA ALA A 203 -26.20 -9.67 15.10
C ALA A 203 -24.79 -9.10 14.85
N LEU A 204 -23.82 -9.93 14.46
CA LEU A 204 -22.47 -9.47 14.10
C LEU A 204 -22.50 -8.53 12.90
N ARG A 205 -23.18 -8.91 11.82
CA ARG A 205 -23.29 -8.09 10.60
C ARG A 205 -23.93 -6.74 10.88
N LEU A 206 -25.03 -6.71 11.62
CA LEU A 206 -25.72 -5.46 11.99
C LEU A 206 -24.81 -4.57 12.83
N THR A 207 -24.08 -5.13 13.81
CA THR A 207 -23.14 -4.39 14.65
C THR A 207 -22.02 -3.75 13.82
N LEU A 208 -21.44 -4.46 12.86
CA LEU A 208 -20.41 -3.93 11.97
C LEU A 208 -20.93 -2.82 11.06
N ILE A 209 -22.15 -2.93 10.55
CA ILE A 209 -22.76 -1.92 9.68
C ILE A 209 -23.13 -0.67 10.47
N THR A 210 -23.81 -0.82 11.61
CA THR A 210 -24.25 0.31 12.45
C THR A 210 -23.11 0.97 13.20
N GLY A 211 -22.06 0.23 13.51
CA GLY A 211 -20.85 0.75 14.15
C GLY A 211 -19.97 1.62 13.24
N ASN A 212 -20.24 1.69 11.96
CA ASN A 212 -19.58 2.55 11.00
C ASN A 212 -20.03 4.03 11.06
N ALA A 213 -20.46 4.51 12.25
CA ALA A 213 -20.65 5.95 12.44
C ALA A 213 -19.36 6.70 12.05
N PRO A 214 -19.44 7.99 11.62
CA PRO A 214 -18.30 8.76 11.11
C PRO A 214 -17.24 9.11 12.16
N VAL A 215 -17.05 8.26 13.17
CA VAL A 215 -16.00 8.28 14.18
C VAL A 215 -14.85 7.35 13.77
N SER A 216 -13.66 7.70 14.19
CA SER A 216 -12.43 7.00 13.78
C SER A 216 -12.30 5.56 14.30
N TYR A 217 -13.29 5.04 15.02
CA TYR A 217 -13.23 3.70 15.62
C TYR A 217 -14.63 3.12 15.90
N THR A 218 -14.73 1.82 15.85
CA THR A 218 -15.91 1.03 16.24
C THR A 218 -15.54 0.18 17.44
N HIS A 219 -16.32 0.26 18.52
CA HIS A 219 -16.25 -0.65 19.65
C HIS A 219 -17.22 -1.80 19.44
N LEU A 220 -16.72 -3.01 19.35
CA LEU A 220 -17.53 -4.20 19.58
C LEU A 220 -17.77 -4.29 21.09
N ARG A 221 -18.91 -3.81 21.52
CA ARG A 221 -19.43 -4.11 22.87
C ARG A 221 -20.40 -5.27 22.75
N ALA A 222 -20.12 -6.31 23.49
CA ALA A 222 -21.08 -7.39 23.70
C ALA A 222 -22.29 -6.88 24.49
#